data_92d2193bd9ad94f372ec501d7928d9e7
#
_entry.id   92d2193bd9ad94f372ec501d7928d9e7
#
_cell.length_a   1.000
_cell.length_b   1.000
_cell.length_c   1.000
_cell.angle_alpha   90.00
_cell.angle_beta   90.00
_cell.angle_gamma   90.00
#
_symmetry.space_group_name_H-M   'P 1'
#
loop_
_entity.id
_entity.type
_entity.pdbx_description
1 polymer ?
#
loop_
_entity_poly.entity_id
_entity_poly.type
_entity_poly.pdbx_seq_one_letter_code
_entity_poly.pdbx_strand_id
1 'polypeptide(L)'
;MKGRSYHDEIVKTGRKPRKRGLKPWRGRGTFDKDCPMITCFHQRKGLTYFDVPVKKSLLDTVCNRVRYGSTVFTDEYKAYDPLEEHGFIHKSVKHSEKEYANGIVHVNNCECRNNLYQSWIRKFMGVNKHNLQTYSKTFQFIHNNRRTKTREERFMEILYN
;
A
#
# COMPACT_ATOMS: atom_id res chain seq x y z
N MET A 1 8.81 -33.44 -9.32
CA MET A 1 8.92 -32.69 -10.59
C MET A 1 10.18 -31.87 -10.56
N LYS A 2 11.16 -32.13 -11.43
CA LYS A 2 12.33 -31.26 -11.59
C LYS A 2 11.84 -29.94 -12.20
N GLY A 3 12.05 -28.80 -11.52
CA GLY A 3 11.76 -27.50 -12.07
C GLY A 3 12.56 -27.26 -13.35
N ARG A 4 11.94 -26.60 -14.33
CA ARG A 4 12.64 -26.21 -15.58
C ARG A 4 13.83 -25.31 -15.23
N SER A 5 14.97 -25.55 -15.87
CA SER A 5 16.12 -24.71 -15.65
C SER A 5 15.90 -23.30 -16.23
N TYR A 6 16.54 -22.32 -15.62
CA TYR A 6 16.51 -20.91 -16.06
C TYR A 6 16.90 -20.77 -17.55
N HIS A 7 17.81 -21.60 -18.02
CA HIS A 7 18.32 -21.58 -19.39
C HIS A 7 17.27 -22.04 -20.40
N ASP A 8 16.52 -23.09 -20.06
CA ASP A 8 15.48 -23.66 -20.94
C ASP A 8 14.30 -22.69 -21.14
N GLU A 9 14.03 -21.87 -20.15
CA GLU A 9 12.94 -20.90 -20.21
C GLU A 9 13.29 -19.68 -21.08
N ILE A 10 14.53 -19.23 -21.09
CA ILE A 10 15.02 -18.17 -21.99
C ILE A 10 15.00 -18.64 -23.44
N VAL A 11 15.46 -19.84 -23.72
CA VAL A 11 15.50 -20.41 -25.08
C VAL A 11 14.09 -20.55 -25.66
N LYS A 12 13.11 -20.95 -24.85
CA LYS A 12 11.72 -21.17 -25.30
C LYS A 12 10.90 -19.89 -25.48
N THR A 13 11.13 -18.87 -24.70
CA THR A 13 10.23 -17.71 -24.65
C THR A 13 10.89 -16.40 -25.03
N GLY A 14 12.21 -16.36 -25.17
CA GLY A 14 12.98 -15.12 -25.39
C GLY A 14 12.87 -14.10 -24.24
N ARG A 15 12.25 -14.48 -23.13
CA ARG A 15 12.07 -13.62 -21.96
C ARG A 15 12.86 -14.12 -20.78
N LYS A 16 13.49 -13.20 -20.04
CA LYS A 16 14.11 -13.53 -18.76
C LYS A 16 13.02 -14.02 -17.80
N PRO A 17 13.16 -15.22 -17.21
CA PRO A 17 12.20 -15.72 -16.23
C PRO A 17 12.13 -14.78 -15.03
N ARG A 18 10.95 -14.64 -14.46
CA ARG A 18 10.78 -13.87 -13.22
C ARG A 18 11.54 -14.57 -12.09
N LYS A 19 12.42 -13.86 -11.43
CA LYS A 19 13.10 -14.38 -10.23
C LYS A 19 12.05 -14.68 -9.16
N ARG A 20 11.82 -15.95 -8.90
CA ARG A 20 11.04 -16.42 -7.75
C ARG A 20 12.01 -16.74 -6.63
N GLY A 21 11.77 -16.21 -5.45
CA GLY A 21 12.58 -16.52 -4.27
C GLY A 21 12.81 -15.30 -3.37
N LEU A 22 13.40 -15.58 -2.22
CA LEU A 22 13.78 -14.54 -1.27
C LEU A 22 14.84 -13.64 -1.89
N LYS A 23 14.65 -12.32 -1.77
CA LYS A 23 15.68 -11.37 -2.22
C LYS A 23 16.92 -11.52 -1.35
N PRO A 24 18.12 -11.44 -1.93
CA PRO A 24 19.38 -11.63 -1.20
C PRO A 24 19.65 -10.55 -0.15
N TRP A 25 18.89 -9.46 -0.16
CA TRP A 25 19.01 -8.36 0.80
C TRP A 25 17.67 -8.05 1.45
N ARG A 26 17.72 -7.74 2.74
CA ARG A 26 16.60 -7.20 3.49
C ARG A 26 16.47 -5.70 3.19
N GLY A 27 15.26 -5.20 3.12
CA GLY A 27 14.98 -3.78 2.96
C GLY A 27 13.63 -3.53 2.29
N ARG A 28 13.15 -2.28 2.38
CA ARG A 28 11.93 -1.86 1.69
C ARG A 28 12.21 -1.82 0.19
N GLY A 29 11.28 -2.36 -0.58
CA GLY A 29 11.39 -2.32 -2.03
C GLY A 29 11.09 -0.94 -2.58
N THR A 30 11.49 -0.72 -3.83
CA THR A 30 11.13 0.47 -4.60
C THR A 30 10.38 0.05 -5.85
N PHE A 31 9.70 1.00 -6.48
CA PHE A 31 8.97 0.73 -7.72
C PHE A 31 9.91 0.16 -8.81
N ASP A 32 11.12 0.71 -8.95
CA ASP A 32 12.11 0.28 -9.94
C ASP A 32 12.65 -1.13 -9.66
N LYS A 33 12.75 -1.52 -8.39
CA LYS A 33 13.21 -2.84 -7.95
C LYS A 33 12.10 -3.91 -7.89
N ASP A 34 11.00 -3.72 -8.61
CA ASP A 34 9.85 -4.63 -8.65
C ASP A 34 9.18 -4.91 -7.29
N CYS A 35 9.32 -3.96 -6.38
CA CYS A 35 8.69 -3.99 -5.06
C CYS A 35 8.07 -2.63 -4.74
N PRO A 36 7.03 -2.22 -5.47
CA PRO A 36 6.40 -0.94 -5.25
C PRO A 36 5.87 -0.84 -3.81
N MET A 37 6.10 0.29 -3.19
CA MET A 37 5.51 0.62 -1.90
C MET A 37 4.04 0.96 -2.12
N ILE A 38 3.19 0.55 -1.18
CA ILE A 38 1.78 0.94 -1.12
C ILE A 38 1.60 1.68 0.19
N THR A 39 1.10 2.91 0.09
CA THR A 39 0.81 3.75 1.24
C THR A 39 -0.68 3.71 1.53
N CYS A 40 -1.04 3.47 2.78
CA CYS A 40 -2.42 3.45 3.25
C CYS A 40 -2.65 4.64 4.19
N PHE A 41 -3.61 5.47 3.86
CA PHE A 41 -4.13 6.52 4.73
C PHE A 41 -5.53 6.14 5.20
N HIS A 42 -5.78 6.28 6.48
CA HIS A 42 -7.11 6.04 7.03
C HIS A 42 -7.54 7.20 7.92
N GLN A 43 -8.59 7.88 7.50
CA GLN A 43 -9.28 8.86 8.35
C GLN A 43 -10.10 8.11 9.40
N ARG A 44 -9.90 8.42 10.67
CA ARG A 44 -10.69 7.82 11.75
C ARG A 44 -12.18 8.08 11.54
N LYS A 45 -12.99 7.02 11.62
CA LYS A 45 -14.43 7.04 11.31
C LYS A 45 -14.78 7.48 9.88
N GLY A 46 -13.80 7.58 8.99
CA GLY A 46 -13.96 8.04 7.61
C GLY A 46 -13.37 7.09 6.58
N LEU A 47 -12.92 7.67 5.48
CA LEU A 47 -12.46 6.96 4.30
C LEU A 47 -11.05 6.39 4.46
N THR A 48 -10.77 5.35 3.67
CA THR A 48 -9.44 4.79 3.47
C THR A 48 -8.95 5.15 2.07
N TYR A 49 -7.70 5.53 1.96
CA TYR A 49 -7.07 5.87 0.70
C TYR A 49 -5.80 5.05 0.51
N PHE A 50 -5.61 4.50 -0.68
CA PHE A 50 -4.41 3.76 -1.08
C PHE A 50 -3.70 4.49 -2.20
N ASP A 51 -2.39 4.61 -2.08
CA ASP A 51 -1.54 5.20 -3.12
C ASP A 51 -0.31 4.34 -3.39
N VAL A 52 0.14 4.36 -4.65
CA VAL A 52 1.37 3.70 -5.09
C VAL A 52 2.32 4.79 -5.58
N PRO A 53 3.14 5.37 -4.71
CA PRO A 53 4.04 6.46 -5.09
C PRO A 53 5.13 5.93 -6.03
N VAL A 54 5.07 6.35 -7.29
CA VAL A 54 6.02 5.90 -8.34
C VAL A 54 7.33 6.67 -8.26
N LYS A 55 7.28 7.99 -8.12
CA LYS A 55 8.46 8.89 -8.08
C LYS A 55 8.37 9.96 -6.99
N LYS A 56 7.35 9.89 -6.15
CA LYS A 56 7.15 10.84 -5.05
C LYS A 56 7.71 10.30 -3.76
N SER A 57 8.21 11.17 -2.91
CA SER A 57 8.53 10.77 -1.54
C SER A 57 7.24 10.44 -0.77
N LEU A 58 7.40 9.72 0.33
CA LEU A 58 6.27 9.44 1.22
C LEU A 58 5.72 10.75 1.82
N LEU A 59 6.61 11.66 2.15
CA LEU A 59 6.27 13.00 2.65
C LEU A 59 5.42 13.77 1.65
N ASP A 60 5.84 13.84 0.37
CA ASP A 60 5.06 14.49 -0.69
C ASP A 60 3.67 13.88 -0.82
N THR A 61 3.58 12.57 -0.66
CA THR A 61 2.30 11.86 -0.73
C THR A 61 1.39 12.27 0.44
N VAL A 62 1.92 12.42 1.66
CA VAL A 62 1.17 12.91 2.82
C VAL A 62 0.73 14.36 2.60
N CYS A 63 1.65 15.26 2.24
CA CYS A 63 1.37 16.68 2.03
C CYS A 63 0.28 16.92 0.96
N ASN A 64 0.24 16.09 -0.08
CA ASN A 64 -0.76 16.19 -1.15
C ASN A 64 -2.13 15.58 -0.80
N ARG A 65 -2.24 14.78 0.26
CA ARG A 65 -3.45 13.99 0.57
C ARG A 65 -4.07 14.32 1.92
N VAL A 66 -3.29 14.80 2.85
CA VAL A 66 -3.74 15.12 4.21
C VAL A 66 -3.90 16.62 4.33
N ARG A 67 -5.01 17.05 4.90
CA ARG A 67 -5.27 18.47 5.12
C ARG A 67 -4.23 19.04 6.08
N TYR A 68 -3.66 20.19 5.73
CA TYR A 68 -2.76 20.95 6.58
C TYR A 68 -3.33 21.15 8.00
N GLY A 69 -2.51 21.07 9.01
CA GLY A 69 -2.91 21.17 10.43
C GLY A 69 -3.56 19.91 11.00
N SER A 70 -3.70 18.85 10.22
CA SER A 70 -4.24 17.58 10.72
C SER A 70 -3.29 16.88 11.66
N THR A 71 -3.85 16.11 12.62
CA THR A 71 -3.07 15.17 13.42
C THR A 71 -2.84 13.89 12.63
N VAL A 72 -1.57 13.53 12.44
CA VAL A 72 -1.13 12.33 11.71
C VAL A 72 -0.52 11.33 12.69
N PHE A 73 -1.05 10.11 12.69
CA PHE A 73 -0.53 9.01 13.49
C PHE A 73 0.23 8.03 12.58
N THR A 74 1.47 7.71 12.92
CA THR A 74 2.33 6.82 12.12
C THR A 74 3.01 5.76 12.99
N ASP A 75 3.72 4.84 12.34
CA ASP A 75 4.76 4.03 12.96
C ASP A 75 6.05 4.86 13.13
N GLU A 76 7.11 4.23 13.67
CA GLU A 76 8.44 4.82 13.90
C GLU A 76 9.29 5.00 12.63
N TYR A 77 8.70 4.96 11.43
CA TYR A 77 9.47 5.07 10.20
C TYR A 77 9.98 6.50 9.98
N LYS A 78 11.30 6.65 9.91
CA LYS A 78 12.00 7.95 9.80
C LYS A 78 11.55 8.85 8.64
N ALA A 79 10.94 8.31 7.61
CA ALA A 79 10.39 9.13 6.51
C ALA A 79 9.23 10.03 6.94
N TYR A 80 8.70 9.85 8.16
CA TYR A 80 7.65 10.69 8.74
C TYR A 80 8.19 11.81 9.65
N ASP A 81 9.48 11.79 10.01
CA ASP A 81 10.08 12.77 10.93
C ASP A 81 9.86 14.22 10.49
N PRO A 82 9.93 14.57 9.17
CA PRO A 82 9.73 15.96 8.75
C PRO A 82 8.28 16.44 8.75
N LEU A 83 7.29 15.62 9.15
CA LEU A 83 5.87 16.01 9.08
C LEU A 83 5.54 17.24 9.92
N GLU A 84 6.18 17.43 11.06
CA GLU A 84 5.94 18.60 11.92
C GLU A 84 6.43 19.88 11.25
N GLU A 85 7.57 19.85 10.57
CA GLU A 85 8.12 20.96 9.79
C GLU A 85 7.20 21.36 8.61
N HIS A 86 6.37 20.41 8.15
CA HIS A 86 5.39 20.62 7.08
C HIS A 86 3.99 20.95 7.62
N GLY A 87 3.89 21.31 8.90
CA GLY A 87 2.66 21.84 9.51
C GLY A 87 1.63 20.81 9.90
N PHE A 88 2.02 19.56 10.13
CA PHE A 88 1.16 18.52 10.70
C PHE A 88 1.45 18.34 12.19
N ILE A 89 0.44 17.95 12.96
CA ILE A 89 0.64 17.47 14.33
C ILE A 89 0.98 15.99 14.25
N HIS A 90 2.27 15.65 14.36
CA HIS A 90 2.74 14.29 14.20
C HIS A 90 2.84 13.56 15.55
N LYS A 91 2.34 12.32 15.59
CA LYS A 91 2.50 11.40 16.73
C LYS A 91 2.77 10.00 16.22
N SER A 92 3.78 9.33 16.76
CA SER A 92 4.17 7.99 16.37
C SER A 92 4.08 6.98 17.50
N VAL A 93 3.95 5.71 17.14
CA VAL A 93 4.08 4.56 18.03
C VAL A 93 5.34 3.78 17.66
N LYS A 94 6.02 3.25 18.71
CA LYS A 94 7.29 2.55 18.54
C LYS A 94 7.10 1.03 18.63
N HIS A 95 6.85 0.40 17.51
CA HIS A 95 6.72 -1.06 17.43
C HIS A 95 7.99 -1.81 17.86
N SER A 96 9.19 -1.20 17.68
CA SER A 96 10.46 -1.75 18.14
C SER A 96 10.50 -1.92 19.67
N GLU A 97 9.80 -1.06 20.43
CA GLU A 97 9.65 -1.10 21.87
C GLU A 97 8.40 -1.89 22.31
N LYS A 98 7.75 -2.62 21.40
CA LYS A 98 6.47 -3.33 21.58
C LYS A 98 5.30 -2.41 21.98
N GLU A 99 5.42 -1.12 21.70
CA GLU A 99 4.35 -0.16 21.89
C GLU A 99 3.43 -0.19 20.66
N TYR A 100 2.25 -0.79 20.79
CA TYR A 100 1.26 -0.89 19.71
C TYR A 100 0.20 0.20 19.78
N ALA A 101 0.04 0.82 20.93
CA ALA A 101 -0.85 1.95 21.16
C ALA A 101 -0.38 2.75 22.38
N ASN A 102 -0.49 4.08 22.29
CA ASN A 102 -0.26 5.00 23.39
C ASN A 102 -1.49 5.92 23.52
N GLY A 103 -2.44 5.51 24.36
CA GLY A 103 -3.73 6.15 24.46
C GLY A 103 -4.48 6.16 23.13
N ILE A 104 -4.69 7.34 22.57
CA ILE A 104 -5.34 7.49 21.25
C ILE A 104 -4.39 7.29 20.06
N VAL A 105 -3.08 7.21 20.28
CA VAL A 105 -2.09 7.06 19.22
C VAL A 105 -1.95 5.59 18.88
N HIS A 106 -2.40 5.18 17.70
CA HIS A 106 -2.24 3.83 17.16
C HIS A 106 -2.42 3.80 15.65
N VAL A 107 -1.80 2.84 14.98
CA VAL A 107 -1.87 2.63 13.52
C VAL A 107 -2.63 1.37 13.12
N ASN A 108 -3.22 0.64 14.06
CA ASN A 108 -3.93 -0.63 13.87
C ASN A 108 -4.97 -0.57 12.74
N ASN A 109 -5.60 0.59 12.55
CA ASN A 109 -6.57 0.77 11.48
C ASN A 109 -5.93 0.68 10.10
N CYS A 110 -4.76 1.27 9.88
CA CYS A 110 -4.04 1.16 8.62
C CYS A 110 -3.49 -0.26 8.41
N GLU A 111 -2.97 -0.89 9.46
CA GLU A 111 -2.49 -2.28 9.41
C GLU A 111 -3.60 -3.25 9.02
N CYS A 112 -4.76 -3.15 9.65
CA CYS A 112 -5.93 -3.96 9.31
C CYS A 112 -6.32 -3.79 7.82
N ARG A 113 -6.33 -2.57 7.31
CA ARG A 113 -6.68 -2.29 5.92
C ARG A 113 -5.61 -2.76 4.94
N ASN A 114 -4.34 -2.66 5.31
CA ASN A 114 -3.24 -3.23 4.55
C ASN A 114 -3.37 -4.76 4.45
N ASN A 115 -3.72 -5.45 5.53
CA ASN A 115 -3.93 -6.89 5.53
C ASN A 115 -5.12 -7.29 4.64
N LEU A 116 -6.22 -6.56 4.69
CA LEU A 116 -7.37 -6.76 3.81
C LEU A 116 -7.00 -6.55 2.34
N TYR A 117 -6.27 -5.47 2.04
CA TYR A 117 -5.78 -5.20 0.70
C TYR A 117 -4.85 -6.30 0.19
N GLN A 118 -3.90 -6.74 1.00
CA GLN A 118 -2.98 -7.82 0.62
C GLN A 118 -3.71 -9.12 0.36
N SER A 119 -4.71 -9.47 1.17
CA SER A 119 -5.54 -10.65 0.97
C SER A 119 -6.35 -10.57 -0.32
N TRP A 120 -6.83 -9.39 -0.66
CA TRP A 120 -7.59 -9.15 -1.89
C TRP A 120 -6.69 -9.20 -3.13
N ILE A 121 -5.53 -8.51 -3.13
CA ILE A 121 -4.65 -8.44 -4.29
C ILE A 121 -4.01 -9.79 -4.64
N ARG A 122 -3.78 -10.66 -3.65
CA ARG A 122 -3.25 -12.01 -3.86
C ARG A 122 -4.15 -12.89 -4.71
N LYS A 123 -5.46 -12.63 -4.75
CA LYS A 123 -6.42 -13.39 -5.56
C LYS A 123 -6.16 -13.27 -7.07
N PHE A 124 -5.47 -12.23 -7.49
CA PHE A 124 -5.15 -12.01 -8.91
C PHE A 124 -3.86 -12.70 -9.36
N MET A 125 -3.26 -13.56 -8.52
CA MET A 125 -2.13 -14.43 -8.85
C MET A 125 -0.91 -13.70 -9.43
N GLY A 126 -0.79 -12.41 -9.16
CA GLY A 126 0.29 -11.54 -9.62
C GLY A 126 -0.23 -10.36 -10.45
N VAL A 127 -0.03 -9.16 -9.95
CA VAL A 127 -0.41 -7.91 -10.62
C VAL A 127 0.86 -7.21 -11.11
N ASN A 128 0.83 -6.75 -12.36
CA ASN A 128 1.92 -5.94 -12.88
C ASN A 128 2.01 -4.62 -12.09
N LYS A 129 3.23 -4.21 -11.74
CA LYS A 129 3.47 -2.99 -10.95
C LYS A 129 2.87 -1.72 -11.57
N HIS A 130 2.81 -1.64 -12.90
CA HIS A 130 2.23 -0.49 -13.61
C HIS A 130 0.69 -0.41 -13.48
N ASN A 131 0.04 -1.54 -13.22
CA ASN A 131 -1.41 -1.60 -13.00
C ASN A 131 -1.78 -1.52 -11.50
N LEU A 132 -0.79 -1.56 -10.60
CA LEU A 132 -1.02 -1.67 -9.18
C LEU A 132 -1.84 -0.50 -8.61
N GLN A 133 -1.65 0.71 -9.17
CA GLN A 133 -2.43 1.88 -8.78
C GLN A 133 -3.92 1.71 -9.09
N THR A 134 -4.25 1.18 -10.27
CA THR A 134 -5.64 0.90 -10.67
C THR A 134 -6.28 -0.12 -9.73
N TYR A 135 -5.58 -1.23 -9.45
CA TYR A 135 -6.08 -2.22 -8.48
C TYR A 135 -6.27 -1.61 -7.10
N SER A 136 -5.33 -0.78 -6.64
CA SER A 136 -5.46 -0.10 -5.34
C SER A 136 -6.68 0.81 -5.28
N LYS A 137 -6.97 1.55 -6.35
CA LYS A 137 -8.17 2.39 -6.45
C LYS A 137 -9.46 1.57 -6.48
N THR A 138 -9.48 0.46 -7.21
CA THR A 138 -10.63 -0.46 -7.23
C THR A 138 -10.91 -1.02 -5.82
N PHE A 139 -9.87 -1.49 -5.13
CA PHE A 139 -10.03 -1.96 -3.76
C PHE A 139 -10.54 -0.85 -2.83
N GLN A 140 -9.94 0.34 -2.91
CA GLN A 140 -10.35 1.51 -2.14
C GLN A 140 -11.83 1.83 -2.34
N PHE A 141 -12.29 1.85 -3.59
CA PHE A 141 -13.67 2.10 -3.93
C PHE A 141 -14.61 1.04 -3.31
N ILE A 142 -14.32 -0.24 -3.53
CA ILE A 142 -15.11 -1.34 -2.97
C ILE A 142 -15.13 -1.28 -1.43
N HIS A 143 -13.97 -1.02 -0.82
CA HIS A 143 -13.82 -0.98 0.63
C HIS A 143 -14.60 0.16 1.27
N ASN A 144 -14.51 1.36 0.70
CA ASN A 144 -15.17 2.54 1.23
C ASN A 144 -16.69 2.48 1.08
N ASN A 145 -17.18 1.89 -0.02
CA ASN A 145 -18.61 1.81 -0.33
C ASN A 145 -19.30 0.52 0.16
N ARG A 146 -18.59 -0.37 0.86
CA ARG A 146 -19.13 -1.70 1.25
C ARG A 146 -20.34 -1.67 2.18
N ARG A 147 -20.55 -0.57 2.91
CA ARG A 147 -21.67 -0.40 3.85
C ARG A 147 -22.80 0.48 3.32
N THR A 148 -22.54 1.27 2.30
CA THR A 148 -23.47 2.28 1.78
C THR A 148 -24.07 1.92 0.43
N LYS A 149 -23.43 1.00 -0.31
CA LYS A 149 -23.87 0.60 -1.65
C LYS A 149 -23.93 -0.92 -1.75
N THR A 150 -24.89 -1.43 -2.49
CA THR A 150 -24.98 -2.86 -2.84
C THR A 150 -23.82 -3.27 -3.74
N ARG A 151 -23.69 -4.58 -3.98
CA ARG A 151 -22.65 -5.11 -4.88
C ARG A 151 -22.89 -4.67 -6.31
N GLU A 152 -24.14 -4.69 -6.72
CA GLU A 152 -24.61 -4.30 -8.05
C GLU A 152 -24.37 -2.81 -8.31
N GLU A 153 -24.75 -1.95 -7.38
CA GLU A 153 -24.52 -0.50 -7.48
C GLU A 153 -23.04 -0.16 -7.61
N ARG A 154 -22.17 -0.82 -6.83
CA ARG A 154 -20.71 -0.62 -6.95
C ARG A 154 -20.18 -1.08 -8.30
N PHE A 155 -20.70 -2.18 -8.84
CA PHE A 155 -20.28 -2.71 -10.13
C PHE A 155 -20.68 -1.74 -11.26
N MET A 156 -21.91 -1.26 -11.26
CA MET A 156 -22.38 -0.30 -12.24
C MET A 156 -21.59 1.00 -12.21
N GLU A 157 -21.26 1.52 -11.04
CA GLU A 157 -20.46 2.75 -10.91
C GLU A 157 -19.02 2.59 -11.44
N ILE A 158 -18.42 1.40 -11.33
CA ILE A 158 -17.10 1.12 -11.91
C ILE A 158 -17.16 1.08 -13.44
N LEU A 159 -18.28 0.61 -14.03
CA LEU A 159 -18.42 0.48 -15.47
C LEU A 159 -18.68 1.83 -16.17
N TYR A 160 -19.34 2.76 -15.50
CA TYR A 160 -19.79 4.02 -16.10
C TYR A 160 -18.98 5.26 -15.69
N ASN A 161 -17.91 5.10 -14.87
CA ASN A 161 -16.93 6.12 -14.51
C ASN A 161 -15.52 5.76 -14.98
#